data_b4cd5ba9df7a22083bc6358a5558b6c7
#
_entry.id   b4cd5ba9df7a22083bc6358a5558b6c7
#
_cell.length_a   1.000
_cell.length_b   1.000
_cell.length_c   1.000
_cell.angle_alpha   90.00
_cell.angle_beta   90.00
_cell.angle_gamma   90.00
#
_symmetry.space_group_name_H-M   'P 1'
#
loop_
_entity.id
_entity.type
_entity.pdbx_description
1 polymer ?
#
loop_
_entity_poly.entity_id
_entity_poly.type
_entity_poly.pdbx_seq_one_letter_code
_entity_poly.pdbx_strand_id
1 'polypeptide(L)'
;MTAFKCLTHVCKLVFVERSGWHYHRVKPARRSRGATEHSNLTMPDSSTSKPTRTAAPKPLKGIRVLSLALNLPGPAALMRCRELGAQCVKLEPPPPIDAPANASGDPMSQYSPQAYAALQAGIRVRAADLKTEPGQRALHRELAQADVLLTSFRPSALAKLGLGWKALHKQYPRLSQVAIVGAPGALAEVPGHDLTYLAENDLVTGLNLPATLYADMGGSLMAVEAVLQSVIYKATKGKGIYLEVALSNAAHWLGLPRAWGLTKPGAAVGGGHAGYRVYACKDGRVAVAALETHFAARLCEAASVDFKPHGMFNPQIHQAIELFFLNQTRRQLESLATKRDIPLHTLLN
;
A
#
# COMPACT_ATOMS: atom_id res chain seq x y z
N MET A 1 43.40 29.35 -13.39
CA MET A 1 43.45 29.61 -11.97
C MET A 1 42.30 30.53 -11.62
N THR A 2 41.21 30.01 -11.10
CA THR A 2 40.20 30.79 -10.37
C THR A 2 39.34 29.79 -9.61
N ALA A 3 39.37 29.87 -8.27
CA ALA A 3 38.79 28.92 -7.32
C ALA A 3 37.28 29.05 -7.21
N PHE A 4 36.57 27.92 -7.23
CA PHE A 4 35.17 27.82 -6.82
C PHE A 4 35.11 27.66 -5.30
N LYS A 5 34.53 28.62 -4.62
CA LYS A 5 34.17 28.55 -3.19
C LYS A 5 32.84 27.79 -3.05
N CYS A 6 32.93 26.66 -2.38
CA CYS A 6 31.77 25.87 -1.93
C CYS A 6 31.21 26.47 -0.62
N LEU A 7 29.97 26.95 -0.62
CA LEU A 7 29.26 27.38 0.59
C LEU A 7 28.52 26.16 1.18
N THR A 8 29.07 25.63 2.25
CA THR A 8 28.41 24.68 3.15
C THR A 8 27.52 25.45 4.13
N HIS A 9 26.19 25.33 3.99
CA HIS A 9 25.24 25.74 5.03
C HIS A 9 24.92 24.49 5.88
N VAL A 10 25.49 24.49 7.08
CA VAL A 10 25.17 23.53 8.15
C VAL A 10 23.87 23.99 8.81
N CYS A 11 22.79 23.25 8.62
CA CYS A 11 21.56 23.43 9.37
C CYS A 11 21.71 22.75 10.73
N LYS A 12 21.84 23.54 11.80
CA LYS A 12 21.83 23.07 13.20
C LYS A 12 20.39 22.68 13.57
N LEU A 13 20.13 21.38 13.69
CA LEU A 13 18.94 20.88 14.38
C LEU A 13 19.18 20.97 15.88
N VAL A 14 18.38 21.81 16.54
CA VAL A 14 18.27 21.90 18.00
C VAL A 14 17.44 20.71 18.48
N PHE A 15 18.07 19.81 19.22
CA PHE A 15 17.37 18.77 19.99
C PHE A 15 16.71 19.43 21.21
N VAL A 16 15.40 19.40 21.30
CA VAL A 16 14.65 19.66 22.53
C VAL A 16 14.32 18.31 23.17
N GLU A 17 15.08 17.95 24.20
CA GLU A 17 14.67 16.93 25.18
C GLU A 17 13.57 17.53 26.06
N ARG A 18 12.44 16.86 26.16
CA ARG A 18 11.62 16.63 27.37
C ARG A 18 10.17 16.26 27.01
N SER A 19 9.83 15.01 27.28
CA SER A 19 8.72 14.75 28.21
C SER A 19 8.46 13.24 28.27
N GLY A 20 8.63 12.70 29.47
CA GLY A 20 8.46 11.29 29.78
C GLY A 20 6.99 10.87 29.69
N TRP A 21 6.79 9.71 29.15
CA TRP A 21 5.53 9.00 29.19
C TRP A 21 5.38 8.27 30.52
N HIS A 22 4.51 8.74 31.42
CA HIS A 22 4.11 8.00 32.63
C HIS A 22 3.09 6.93 32.28
N TYR A 23 3.49 5.69 32.42
CA TYR A 23 2.58 4.55 32.44
C TYR A 23 1.77 4.54 33.72
N HIS A 24 0.48 4.82 33.69
CA HIS A 24 -0.43 4.57 34.80
C HIS A 24 -0.70 3.09 34.94
N ARG A 25 -0.14 2.52 36.01
CA ARG A 25 -0.37 1.14 36.44
C ARG A 25 -1.76 1.05 37.06
N VAL A 26 -2.72 0.43 36.35
CA VAL A 26 -4.05 0.11 36.89
C VAL A 26 -3.88 -1.08 37.84
N LYS A 27 -4.22 -0.88 39.13
CA LYS A 27 -4.23 -1.95 40.15
C LYS A 27 -5.42 -2.89 39.93
N PRO A 28 -5.26 -4.21 40.03
CA PRO A 28 -6.39 -5.13 39.97
C PRO A 28 -7.26 -5.04 41.23
N ALA A 29 -8.57 -5.00 41.04
CA ALA A 29 -9.57 -5.00 42.11
C ALA A 29 -9.54 -6.29 42.92
N ARG A 30 -9.55 -6.17 44.25
CA ARG A 30 -9.66 -7.29 45.23
C ARG A 30 -11.01 -7.98 45.06
N ARG A 31 -10.99 -9.29 44.81
CA ARG A 31 -12.15 -10.16 44.94
C ARG A 31 -12.42 -10.45 46.44
N SER A 32 -13.60 -10.05 46.90
CA SER A 32 -14.18 -10.50 48.17
C SER A 32 -14.77 -11.89 48.00
N ARG A 33 -14.42 -12.79 48.93
CA ARG A 33 -15.04 -14.13 49.10
C ARG A 33 -16.41 -13.93 49.77
N GLY A 34 -17.45 -14.42 49.15
CA GLY A 34 -18.79 -14.51 49.67
C GLY A 34 -19.42 -15.84 49.28
N ALA A 35 -20.09 -16.44 50.24
CA ALA A 35 -20.55 -17.81 50.45
C ALA A 35 -21.37 -18.46 49.31
N THR A 36 -21.29 -19.79 49.35
CA THR A 36 -22.04 -20.81 48.61
C THR A 36 -23.56 -20.70 48.80
N GLU A 37 -24.30 -20.65 47.69
CA GLU A 37 -25.66 -21.17 47.59
C GLU A 37 -25.81 -21.97 46.30
N HIS A 38 -26.19 -23.25 46.48
CA HIS A 38 -26.56 -24.14 45.40
C HIS A 38 -27.95 -23.78 44.88
N SER A 39 -28.06 -23.28 43.64
CA SER A 39 -29.31 -23.29 42.91
C SER A 39 -29.09 -23.91 41.53
N ASN A 40 -29.83 -24.97 41.26
CA ASN A 40 -29.94 -25.65 39.97
C ASN A 40 -30.47 -24.66 38.94
N LEU A 41 -29.62 -24.24 38.00
CA LEU A 41 -30.03 -23.50 36.82
C LEU A 41 -29.69 -24.34 35.57
N THR A 42 -30.72 -24.81 34.91
CA THR A 42 -30.74 -25.36 33.57
C THR A 42 -30.02 -24.40 32.60
N MET A 43 -28.99 -24.92 31.94
CA MET A 43 -28.24 -24.17 30.90
C MET A 43 -29.13 -23.91 29.70
N PRO A 44 -29.24 -22.68 29.23
CA PRO A 44 -29.88 -22.42 27.91
C PRO A 44 -28.95 -22.90 26.79
N ASP A 45 -29.56 -23.58 25.84
CA ASP A 45 -28.99 -24.11 24.62
C ASP A 45 -28.15 -23.04 23.91
N SER A 46 -26.84 -23.24 23.79
CA SER A 46 -25.94 -22.33 23.07
C SER A 46 -26.08 -22.56 21.57
N SER A 47 -27.14 -22.00 21.00
CA SER A 47 -27.17 -21.76 19.56
C SER A 47 -26.09 -20.75 19.23
N THR A 48 -24.95 -21.21 18.75
CA THR A 48 -23.87 -20.40 18.21
C THR A 48 -24.37 -19.66 16.98
N SER A 49 -24.91 -18.46 17.18
CA SER A 49 -25.13 -17.51 16.09
C SER A 49 -23.78 -17.18 15.45
N LYS A 50 -23.56 -17.64 14.22
CA LYS A 50 -22.40 -17.21 13.41
C LYS A 50 -22.36 -15.70 13.45
N PRO A 51 -21.21 -15.08 13.74
CA PRO A 51 -21.12 -13.63 13.73
C PRO A 51 -21.50 -13.12 12.32
N THR A 52 -22.59 -12.39 12.24
CA THR A 52 -23.02 -11.69 11.02
C THR A 52 -21.89 -10.72 10.65
N ARG A 53 -21.10 -11.04 9.62
CA ARG A 53 -20.13 -10.11 9.05
C ARG A 53 -20.89 -8.87 8.60
N THR A 54 -20.89 -7.82 9.41
CA THR A 54 -21.36 -6.51 9.00
C THR A 54 -20.62 -6.12 7.72
N ALA A 55 -21.37 -5.80 6.66
CA ALA A 55 -20.76 -5.36 5.41
C ALA A 55 -19.85 -4.16 5.68
N ALA A 56 -18.64 -4.17 5.10
CA ALA A 56 -17.69 -3.08 5.27
C ALA A 56 -18.34 -1.73 4.85
N PRO A 57 -18.11 -0.64 5.60
CA PRO A 57 -18.66 0.66 5.27
C PRO A 57 -18.25 1.10 3.86
N LYS A 58 -19.17 1.78 3.15
CA LYS A 58 -18.96 2.29 1.80
C LYS A 58 -18.93 3.82 1.80
N PRO A 59 -17.81 4.43 2.21
CA PRO A 59 -17.71 5.89 2.42
C PRO A 59 -17.86 6.69 1.11
N LEU A 60 -17.64 6.08 -0.04
CA LEU A 60 -17.81 6.71 -1.35
C LEU A 60 -19.18 6.41 -2.00
N LYS A 61 -20.16 5.89 -1.23
CA LYS A 61 -21.53 5.70 -1.74
C LYS A 61 -22.13 7.04 -2.18
N GLY A 62 -22.61 7.10 -3.43
CA GLY A 62 -23.17 8.32 -4.02
C GLY A 62 -22.13 9.21 -4.72
N ILE A 63 -20.85 8.92 -4.61
CA ILE A 63 -19.77 9.64 -5.30
C ILE A 63 -19.54 9.03 -6.68
N ARG A 64 -19.38 9.89 -7.70
CA ARG A 64 -19.06 9.51 -9.08
C ARG A 64 -17.61 9.85 -9.39
N VAL A 65 -16.82 8.85 -9.74
CA VAL A 65 -15.42 8.98 -10.16
C VAL A 65 -15.31 8.70 -11.64
N LEU A 66 -14.89 9.70 -12.41
CA LEU A 66 -14.50 9.56 -13.82
C LEU A 66 -12.98 9.37 -13.88
N SER A 67 -12.52 8.33 -14.57
CA SER A 67 -11.09 8.08 -14.78
C SER A 67 -10.72 8.15 -16.25
N LEU A 68 -9.63 8.86 -16.55
CA LEU A 68 -8.91 8.80 -17.82
C LEU A 68 -7.58 8.07 -17.67
N ALA A 69 -7.27 7.58 -16.47
CA ALA A 69 -5.99 6.95 -16.18
C ALA A 69 -5.87 5.57 -16.81
N LEU A 70 -4.65 5.27 -17.29
CA LEU A 70 -4.29 4.04 -17.97
C LEU A 70 -3.24 3.25 -17.18
N ASN A 71 -2.92 2.07 -17.65
CA ASN A 71 -1.95 1.13 -17.06
C ASN A 71 -2.36 0.63 -15.67
N LEU A 72 -1.55 0.85 -14.62
CA LEU A 72 -1.78 0.23 -13.31
C LEU A 72 -2.26 1.21 -12.23
N PRO A 73 -1.54 2.30 -11.88
CA PRO A 73 -1.83 3.04 -10.64
C PRO A 73 -3.22 3.67 -10.63
N GLY A 74 -3.65 4.25 -11.76
CA GLY A 74 -4.98 4.85 -11.86
C GLY A 74 -6.12 3.84 -11.88
N PRO A 75 -6.11 2.80 -12.73
CA PRO A 75 -7.09 1.73 -12.70
C PRO A 75 -7.19 1.01 -11.35
N ALA A 76 -6.07 0.75 -10.67
CA ALA A 76 -6.07 0.16 -9.32
C ALA A 76 -6.74 1.09 -8.29
N ALA A 77 -6.47 2.40 -8.36
CA ALA A 77 -7.17 3.39 -7.54
C ALA A 77 -8.67 3.42 -7.83
N LEU A 78 -9.06 3.37 -9.11
CA LEU A 78 -10.47 3.35 -9.51
C LEU A 78 -11.19 2.08 -9.02
N MET A 79 -10.55 0.91 -9.15
CA MET A 79 -11.04 -0.35 -8.61
C MET A 79 -11.28 -0.24 -7.09
N ARG A 80 -10.34 0.34 -6.36
CA ARG A 80 -10.47 0.54 -4.92
C ARG A 80 -11.58 1.54 -4.55
N CYS A 81 -11.74 2.62 -5.32
CA CYS A 81 -12.86 3.55 -5.15
C CYS A 81 -14.22 2.84 -5.33
N ARG A 82 -14.34 1.94 -6.31
CA ARG A 82 -15.53 1.10 -6.50
C ARG A 82 -15.81 0.21 -5.30
N GLU A 83 -14.79 -0.43 -4.74
CA GLU A 83 -14.94 -1.26 -3.53
C GLU A 83 -15.44 -0.43 -2.34
N LEU A 84 -15.02 0.83 -2.24
CA LEU A 84 -15.49 1.80 -1.25
C LEU A 84 -16.88 2.37 -1.55
N GLY A 85 -17.51 1.96 -2.66
CA GLY A 85 -18.89 2.26 -3.01
C GLY A 85 -19.09 3.36 -4.05
N ALA A 86 -18.03 3.89 -4.65
CA ALA A 86 -18.15 4.88 -5.72
C ALA A 86 -18.79 4.30 -6.98
N GLN A 87 -19.50 5.14 -7.73
CA GLN A 87 -19.88 4.88 -9.11
C GLN A 87 -18.71 5.25 -10.03
N CYS A 88 -18.08 4.25 -10.63
CA CYS A 88 -16.87 4.43 -11.42
C CYS A 88 -17.15 4.33 -12.92
N VAL A 89 -16.62 5.30 -13.67
CA VAL A 89 -16.61 5.32 -15.13
C VAL A 89 -15.19 5.52 -15.59
N LYS A 90 -14.76 4.74 -16.57
CA LYS A 90 -13.46 4.93 -17.24
C LYS A 90 -13.69 5.28 -18.70
N LEU A 91 -13.07 6.36 -19.17
CA LEU A 91 -12.91 6.63 -20.58
C LEU A 91 -11.46 6.31 -20.97
N GLU A 92 -11.30 5.51 -22.01
CA GLU A 92 -10.00 5.11 -22.53
C GLU A 92 -9.94 5.35 -24.04
N PRO A 93 -8.74 5.45 -24.64
CA PRO A 93 -8.60 5.56 -26.08
C PRO A 93 -9.27 4.38 -26.79
N PRO A 94 -9.73 4.51 -28.03
CA PRO A 94 -10.11 3.37 -28.84
C PRO A 94 -8.91 2.42 -29.03
N PRO A 95 -9.15 1.11 -29.20
CA PRO A 95 -8.07 0.19 -29.50
C PRO A 95 -7.38 0.55 -30.82
N PRO A 96 -6.10 0.17 -31.02
CA PRO A 96 -5.44 0.29 -32.32
C PRO A 96 -6.27 -0.34 -33.46
N ILE A 97 -6.13 0.18 -34.67
CA ILE A 97 -6.93 -0.26 -35.84
C ILE A 97 -6.80 -1.78 -36.10
N ASP A 98 -5.61 -2.33 -35.92
CA ASP A 98 -5.29 -3.74 -36.17
C ASP A 98 -5.43 -4.62 -34.91
N ALA A 99 -6.01 -4.10 -33.83
CA ALA A 99 -6.15 -4.83 -32.58
C ALA A 99 -7.28 -5.87 -32.66
N PRO A 100 -7.21 -6.97 -31.88
CA PRO A 100 -8.32 -7.94 -31.76
C PRO A 100 -9.63 -7.28 -31.34
N ALA A 101 -10.75 -7.86 -31.76
CA ALA A 101 -12.09 -7.27 -31.55
C ALA A 101 -12.45 -6.93 -30.09
N ASN A 102 -11.80 -7.59 -29.14
CA ASN A 102 -11.97 -7.38 -27.70
C ASN A 102 -10.83 -6.59 -27.06
N ALA A 103 -9.93 -5.99 -27.84
CA ALA A 103 -8.83 -5.18 -27.32
C ALA A 103 -9.37 -3.85 -26.78
N SER A 104 -8.61 -3.28 -25.85
CA SER A 104 -8.82 -1.96 -25.27
C SER A 104 -7.67 -1.03 -25.71
N GLY A 105 -7.92 0.28 -25.67
CA GLY A 105 -6.86 1.28 -25.84
C GLY A 105 -5.98 1.47 -24.61
N ASP A 106 -6.25 0.76 -23.50
CA ASP A 106 -5.37 0.72 -22.35
C ASP A 106 -4.25 -0.29 -22.59
N PRO A 107 -2.96 0.12 -22.50
CA PRO A 107 -1.83 -0.78 -22.73
C PRO A 107 -1.84 -2.04 -21.84
N MET A 108 -2.42 -1.98 -20.64
CA MET A 108 -2.58 -3.16 -19.77
C MET A 108 -3.31 -4.31 -20.46
N SER A 109 -4.27 -4.01 -21.33
CA SER A 109 -5.01 -5.05 -22.06
C SER A 109 -4.12 -5.86 -23.01
N GLN A 110 -2.99 -5.31 -23.44
CA GLN A 110 -2.06 -5.97 -24.35
C GLN A 110 -1.07 -6.87 -23.62
N TYR A 111 -0.44 -6.36 -22.53
CA TYR A 111 0.58 -7.13 -21.82
C TYR A 111 0.03 -7.96 -20.65
N SER A 112 -1.17 -7.68 -20.16
CA SER A 112 -1.85 -8.52 -19.17
C SER A 112 -3.38 -8.42 -19.27
N PRO A 113 -4.03 -9.12 -20.22
CA PRO A 113 -5.51 -9.11 -20.38
C PRO A 113 -6.24 -9.52 -19.11
N GLN A 114 -5.67 -10.47 -18.34
CA GLN A 114 -6.24 -10.92 -17.08
C GLN A 114 -6.23 -9.82 -16.01
N ALA A 115 -5.10 -9.12 -15.86
CA ALA A 115 -5.01 -8.00 -14.92
C ALA A 115 -5.92 -6.85 -15.35
N TYR A 116 -5.98 -6.54 -16.66
CA TYR A 116 -6.91 -5.56 -17.19
C TYR A 116 -8.36 -5.90 -16.82
N ALA A 117 -8.79 -7.13 -17.07
CA ALA A 117 -10.16 -7.57 -16.74
C ALA A 117 -10.46 -7.46 -15.24
N ALA A 118 -9.49 -7.84 -14.39
CA ALA A 118 -9.63 -7.73 -12.93
C ALA A 118 -9.77 -6.27 -12.47
N LEU A 119 -8.94 -5.37 -13.01
CA LEU A 119 -8.97 -3.93 -12.70
C LEU A 119 -10.29 -3.26 -13.11
N GLN A 120 -10.90 -3.72 -14.21
CA GLN A 120 -12.15 -3.13 -14.74
C GLN A 120 -13.43 -3.82 -14.23
N ALA A 121 -13.30 -4.88 -13.42
CA ALA A 121 -14.47 -5.63 -12.93
C ALA A 121 -15.48 -4.72 -12.21
N GLY A 122 -16.72 -4.63 -12.74
CA GLY A 122 -17.79 -3.79 -12.21
C GLY A 122 -17.60 -2.27 -12.43
N ILE A 123 -16.67 -1.87 -13.30
CA ILE A 123 -16.46 -0.49 -13.74
C ILE A 123 -17.04 -0.33 -15.15
N ARG A 124 -17.73 0.77 -15.41
CA ARG A 124 -18.25 1.08 -16.75
C ARG A 124 -17.12 1.68 -17.60
N VAL A 125 -16.58 0.88 -18.52
CA VAL A 125 -15.54 1.31 -19.47
C VAL A 125 -16.19 1.76 -20.78
N ARG A 126 -15.69 2.85 -21.37
CA ARG A 126 -16.10 3.38 -22.67
C ARG A 126 -14.87 3.84 -23.46
N ALA A 127 -14.82 3.50 -24.73
CA ALA A 127 -13.81 4.05 -25.63
C ALA A 127 -14.22 5.46 -26.10
N ALA A 128 -13.26 6.41 -26.07
CA ALA A 128 -13.44 7.76 -26.59
C ALA A 128 -12.10 8.33 -27.06
N ASP A 129 -12.01 8.71 -28.34
CA ASP A 129 -10.87 9.45 -28.82
C ASP A 129 -11.01 10.93 -28.45
N LEU A 130 -10.32 11.34 -27.40
CA LEU A 130 -10.39 12.70 -26.86
C LEU A 130 -9.79 13.76 -27.77
N LYS A 131 -9.18 13.38 -28.90
CA LYS A 131 -8.71 14.31 -29.93
C LYS A 131 -9.80 14.69 -30.92
N THR A 132 -10.92 13.97 -30.91
CA THR A 132 -12.06 14.20 -31.81
C THR A 132 -13.18 14.96 -31.10
N GLU A 133 -13.99 15.68 -31.87
CA GLU A 133 -15.15 16.39 -31.34
C GLU A 133 -16.19 15.44 -30.69
N PRO A 134 -16.55 14.26 -31.28
CA PRO A 134 -17.43 13.32 -30.60
C PRO A 134 -16.85 12.80 -29.27
N GLY A 135 -15.52 12.55 -29.19
CA GLY A 135 -14.84 12.14 -27.98
C GLY A 135 -14.88 13.22 -26.89
N GLN A 136 -14.65 14.48 -27.27
CA GLN A 136 -14.78 15.63 -26.36
C GLN A 136 -16.23 15.77 -25.84
N ARG A 137 -17.22 15.65 -26.70
CA ARG A 137 -18.63 15.65 -26.25
C ARG A 137 -18.94 14.51 -25.27
N ALA A 138 -18.38 13.33 -25.50
CA ALA A 138 -18.55 12.20 -24.60
C ALA A 138 -17.89 12.48 -23.23
N LEU A 139 -16.66 13.02 -23.22
CA LEU A 139 -15.94 13.42 -22.03
C LEU A 139 -16.73 14.47 -21.21
N HIS A 140 -17.15 15.55 -21.85
CA HIS A 140 -17.86 16.63 -21.16
C HIS A 140 -19.20 16.19 -20.56
N ARG A 141 -19.90 15.22 -21.17
CA ARG A 141 -21.11 14.61 -20.59
C ARG A 141 -20.81 13.86 -19.30
N GLU A 142 -19.68 13.13 -19.21
CA GLU A 142 -19.29 12.43 -18.00
C GLU A 142 -18.75 13.41 -16.93
N LEU A 143 -17.96 14.42 -17.33
CA LEU A 143 -17.45 15.47 -16.44
C LEU A 143 -18.56 16.23 -15.72
N ALA A 144 -19.64 16.56 -16.43
CA ALA A 144 -20.80 17.28 -15.87
C ALA A 144 -21.49 16.50 -14.72
N GLN A 145 -21.29 15.21 -14.63
CA GLN A 145 -21.90 14.35 -13.62
C GLN A 145 -20.89 13.82 -12.59
N ALA A 146 -19.58 14.05 -12.79
CA ALA A 146 -18.53 13.53 -11.94
C ALA A 146 -18.31 14.41 -10.71
N ASP A 147 -17.98 13.79 -9.60
CA ASP A 147 -17.47 14.46 -8.40
C ASP A 147 -15.96 14.58 -8.43
N VAL A 148 -15.28 13.58 -9.00
CA VAL A 148 -13.83 13.50 -9.09
C VAL A 148 -13.42 13.03 -10.49
N LEU A 149 -12.46 13.73 -11.09
CA LEU A 149 -11.72 13.31 -12.28
C LEU A 149 -10.36 12.75 -11.84
N LEU A 150 -10.10 11.49 -12.18
CA LEU A 150 -8.83 10.81 -11.94
C LEU A 150 -8.05 10.73 -13.26
N THR A 151 -6.80 11.21 -13.29
CA THR A 151 -5.95 11.21 -14.48
C THR A 151 -4.55 10.67 -14.18
N SER A 152 -3.85 10.17 -15.23
CA SER A 152 -2.44 9.78 -15.17
C SER A 152 -1.65 10.33 -16.37
N PHE A 153 -2.12 11.41 -16.96
CA PHE A 153 -1.41 12.10 -18.05
C PHE A 153 -0.41 13.12 -17.52
N ARG A 154 0.63 13.37 -18.28
CA ARG A 154 1.52 14.51 -18.03
C ARG A 154 0.71 15.82 -18.09
N PRO A 155 1.06 16.83 -17.26
CA PRO A 155 0.33 18.10 -17.22
C PRO A 155 0.21 18.77 -18.59
N SER A 156 1.28 18.74 -19.41
CA SER A 156 1.27 19.29 -20.77
C SER A 156 0.28 18.58 -21.69
N ALA A 157 0.12 17.26 -21.55
CA ALA A 157 -0.85 16.49 -22.32
C ALA A 157 -2.29 16.81 -21.90
N LEU A 158 -2.55 16.95 -20.59
CA LEU A 158 -3.85 17.40 -20.09
C LEU A 158 -4.21 18.79 -20.56
N ALA A 159 -3.23 19.73 -20.56
CA ALA A 159 -3.44 21.07 -21.04
C ALA A 159 -3.85 21.10 -22.52
N LYS A 160 -3.22 20.29 -23.38
CA LYS A 160 -3.57 20.16 -24.81
C LYS A 160 -4.99 19.61 -25.03
N LEU A 161 -5.51 18.82 -24.12
CA LEU A 161 -6.89 18.31 -24.14
C LEU A 161 -7.91 19.27 -23.52
N GLY A 162 -7.50 20.47 -23.08
CA GLY A 162 -8.38 21.41 -22.38
C GLY A 162 -8.69 21.03 -20.91
N LEU A 163 -8.00 20.02 -20.36
CA LEU A 163 -8.24 19.44 -19.04
C LEU A 163 -7.27 19.95 -17.96
N GLY A 164 -6.57 21.06 -18.23
CA GLY A 164 -5.78 21.74 -17.20
C GLY A 164 -6.69 22.27 -16.08
N TRP A 165 -6.24 22.18 -14.83
CA TRP A 165 -7.03 22.48 -13.64
C TRP A 165 -7.78 23.83 -13.70
N LYS A 166 -7.11 24.91 -14.13
CA LYS A 166 -7.75 26.24 -14.18
C LYS A 166 -8.95 26.26 -15.13
N ALA A 167 -8.86 25.62 -16.29
CA ALA A 167 -9.93 25.54 -17.27
C ALA A 167 -11.08 24.65 -16.77
N LEU A 168 -10.74 23.46 -16.24
CA LEU A 168 -11.68 22.53 -15.66
C LEU A 168 -12.46 23.14 -14.49
N HIS A 169 -11.77 23.77 -13.56
CA HIS A 169 -12.40 24.36 -12.37
C HIS A 169 -13.32 25.55 -12.71
N LYS A 170 -12.97 26.32 -13.75
CA LYS A 170 -13.85 27.39 -14.25
C LYS A 170 -15.16 26.81 -14.82
N GLN A 171 -15.08 25.69 -15.55
CA GLN A 171 -16.25 25.07 -16.20
C GLN A 171 -17.05 24.18 -15.25
N TYR A 172 -16.37 23.47 -14.34
CA TYR A 172 -16.94 22.53 -13.37
C TYR A 172 -16.46 22.86 -11.96
N PRO A 173 -16.99 23.91 -11.30
CA PRO A 173 -16.46 24.41 -10.02
C PRO A 173 -16.54 23.38 -8.86
N ARG A 174 -17.43 22.40 -8.98
CA ARG A 174 -17.63 21.34 -7.97
C ARG A 174 -16.87 20.06 -8.24
N LEU A 175 -16.24 19.94 -9.43
CA LEU A 175 -15.42 18.80 -9.81
C LEU A 175 -14.05 18.93 -9.15
N SER A 176 -13.59 17.89 -8.48
CA SER A 176 -12.19 17.75 -8.06
C SER A 176 -11.37 17.02 -9.11
N GLN A 177 -10.08 17.33 -9.19
CA GLN A 177 -9.14 16.62 -10.06
C GLN A 177 -8.05 15.98 -9.19
N VAL A 178 -7.90 14.66 -9.30
CA VAL A 178 -6.78 13.89 -8.74
C VAL A 178 -5.88 13.49 -9.90
N ALA A 179 -4.67 14.06 -9.93
CA ALA A 179 -3.70 13.83 -10.99
C ALA A 179 -2.57 12.93 -10.47
N ILE A 180 -2.50 11.69 -10.98
CA ILE A 180 -1.36 10.80 -10.74
C ILE A 180 -0.26 11.21 -11.72
N VAL A 181 0.92 11.50 -11.19
CA VAL A 181 2.11 11.92 -11.93
C VAL A 181 3.33 11.10 -11.52
N GLY A 182 4.38 11.09 -12.34
CA GLY A 182 5.61 10.38 -12.02
C GLY A 182 6.33 10.98 -10.82
N ALA A 183 6.61 12.29 -10.89
CA ALA A 183 7.26 13.06 -9.84
C ALA A 183 6.55 14.42 -9.66
N PRO A 184 6.72 15.13 -8.54
CA PRO A 184 5.91 16.32 -8.24
C PRO A 184 6.33 17.56 -9.06
N GLY A 185 5.36 18.44 -9.27
CA GLY A 185 5.57 19.76 -9.86
C GLY A 185 6.14 19.73 -11.28
N ALA A 186 7.22 20.46 -11.55
CA ALA A 186 7.85 20.50 -12.87
C ALA A 186 8.42 19.15 -13.32
N LEU A 187 8.78 18.26 -12.39
CA LEU A 187 9.29 16.93 -12.68
C LEU A 187 8.19 15.97 -13.18
N ALA A 188 6.92 16.34 -13.11
CA ALA A 188 5.81 15.56 -13.66
C ALA A 188 5.91 15.33 -15.19
N GLU A 189 6.70 16.15 -15.89
CA GLU A 189 6.97 15.99 -17.33
C GLU A 189 8.11 15.00 -17.62
N VAL A 190 8.92 14.65 -16.64
CA VAL A 190 10.05 13.72 -16.80
C VAL A 190 9.53 12.29 -16.94
N PRO A 191 10.02 11.50 -17.91
CA PRO A 191 9.65 10.10 -18.02
C PRO A 191 10.17 9.29 -16.83
N GLY A 192 9.33 8.41 -16.31
CA GLY A 192 9.68 7.50 -15.23
C GLY A 192 8.62 6.41 -15.08
N HIS A 193 8.98 5.33 -14.43
CA HIS A 193 8.13 4.19 -14.09
C HIS A 193 8.47 3.67 -12.71
N ASP A 194 7.65 2.79 -12.18
CA ASP A 194 7.80 2.17 -10.86
C ASP A 194 9.25 1.90 -10.47
N LEU A 195 9.96 1.15 -11.30
CA LEU A 195 11.34 0.72 -11.02
C LEU A 195 12.31 1.90 -10.81
N THR A 196 12.15 2.98 -11.59
CA THR A 196 13.03 4.17 -11.48
C THR A 196 12.76 4.91 -10.17
N TYR A 197 11.51 5.04 -9.76
CA TYR A 197 11.14 5.67 -8.48
C TYR A 197 11.60 4.85 -7.28
N LEU A 198 11.55 3.50 -7.39
CA LEU A 198 12.08 2.60 -6.36
C LEU A 198 13.61 2.71 -6.26
N ALA A 199 14.31 2.80 -7.40
CA ALA A 199 15.77 2.94 -7.42
C ALA A 199 16.22 4.27 -6.77
N GLU A 200 15.54 5.37 -7.04
CA GLU A 200 15.78 6.68 -6.42
C GLU A 200 15.64 6.66 -4.89
N ASN A 201 14.88 5.71 -4.35
CA ASN A 201 14.59 5.59 -2.91
C ASN A 201 15.30 4.39 -2.24
N ASP A 202 16.39 3.88 -2.80
CA ASP A 202 17.18 2.73 -2.28
C ASP A 202 16.34 1.46 -2.04
N LEU A 203 15.28 1.25 -2.85
CA LEU A 203 14.41 0.08 -2.79
C LEU A 203 14.76 -1.00 -3.80
N VAL A 204 15.77 -0.75 -4.63
CA VAL A 204 16.38 -1.72 -5.55
C VAL A 204 17.76 -2.05 -5.00
N THR A 205 17.88 -3.19 -4.32
CA THR A 205 19.08 -3.53 -3.52
C THR A 205 20.06 -4.47 -4.22
N GLY A 206 19.86 -4.78 -5.50
CA GLY A 206 20.72 -5.70 -6.27
C GLY A 206 20.29 -5.75 -7.73
N LEU A 207 20.61 -6.85 -8.39
CA LEU A 207 20.28 -7.06 -9.81
C LEU A 207 18.90 -7.70 -10.03
N ASN A 208 18.24 -8.16 -8.97
CA ASN A 208 16.90 -8.72 -9.07
C ASN A 208 15.85 -7.60 -9.02
N LEU A 209 14.79 -7.79 -9.80
CA LEU A 209 13.63 -6.88 -9.73
C LEU A 209 12.93 -6.98 -8.37
N PRO A 210 12.34 -5.89 -7.88
CA PRO A 210 11.39 -5.93 -6.76
C PRO A 210 10.25 -6.91 -7.04
N ALA A 211 9.73 -7.56 -6.01
CA ALA A 211 8.71 -8.60 -6.15
C ALA A 211 7.37 -8.11 -6.73
N THR A 212 7.12 -6.81 -6.69
CA THR A 212 5.92 -6.17 -7.26
C THR A 212 6.19 -4.69 -7.54
N LEU A 213 5.21 -4.01 -8.13
CA LEU A 213 5.24 -2.59 -8.50
C LEU A 213 4.83 -1.73 -7.29
N TYR A 214 5.77 -1.53 -6.35
CA TYR A 214 5.47 -0.87 -5.08
C TYR A 214 5.12 0.60 -5.21
N ALA A 215 5.80 1.36 -6.09
CA ALA A 215 5.50 2.78 -6.30
C ALA A 215 4.13 2.97 -6.95
N ASP A 216 3.78 2.16 -7.94
CA ASP A 216 2.47 2.20 -8.61
C ASP A 216 1.34 1.83 -7.64
N MET A 217 1.50 0.76 -6.87
CA MET A 217 0.48 0.32 -5.91
C MET A 217 0.38 1.26 -4.71
N GLY A 218 1.50 1.76 -4.20
CA GLY A 218 1.52 2.82 -3.17
C GLY A 218 0.84 4.09 -3.68
N GLY A 219 1.16 4.52 -4.90
CA GLY A 219 0.54 5.66 -5.56
C GLY A 219 -0.96 5.48 -5.79
N SER A 220 -1.41 4.26 -6.09
CA SER A 220 -2.84 3.96 -6.20
C SER A 220 -3.58 4.17 -4.88
N LEU A 221 -3.00 3.77 -3.75
CA LEU A 221 -3.57 4.00 -2.42
C LEU A 221 -3.58 5.48 -2.05
N MET A 222 -2.50 6.21 -2.34
CA MET A 222 -2.46 7.68 -2.15
C MET A 222 -3.48 8.40 -3.03
N ALA A 223 -3.75 7.90 -4.25
CA ALA A 223 -4.80 8.46 -5.12
C ALA A 223 -6.20 8.23 -4.53
N VAL A 224 -6.45 7.07 -3.92
CA VAL A 224 -7.72 6.82 -3.18
C VAL A 224 -7.85 7.76 -1.98
N GLU A 225 -6.77 7.97 -1.24
CA GLU A 225 -6.71 8.94 -0.15
C GLU A 225 -7.05 10.35 -0.67
N ALA A 226 -6.45 10.77 -1.78
CA ALA A 226 -6.75 12.05 -2.42
C ALA A 226 -8.23 12.17 -2.88
N VAL A 227 -8.83 11.07 -3.37
CA VAL A 227 -10.27 11.04 -3.67
C VAL A 227 -11.09 11.27 -2.40
N LEU A 228 -10.78 10.59 -1.29
CA LEU A 228 -11.47 10.79 -0.02
C LEU A 228 -11.28 12.22 0.50
N GLN A 229 -10.07 12.76 0.46
CA GLN A 229 -9.77 14.17 0.81
C GLN A 229 -10.61 15.14 -0.02
N SER A 230 -10.72 14.90 -1.34
CA SER A 230 -11.50 15.75 -2.24
C SER A 230 -12.99 15.74 -1.92
N VAL A 231 -13.54 14.59 -1.50
CA VAL A 231 -14.95 14.46 -1.09
C VAL A 231 -15.19 15.23 0.21
N ILE A 232 -14.32 15.10 1.20
CA ILE A 232 -14.38 15.83 2.46
C ILE A 232 -14.27 17.34 2.22
N TYR A 233 -13.29 17.76 1.38
CA TYR A 233 -13.12 19.16 1.02
C TYR A 233 -14.37 19.74 0.34
N LYS A 234 -14.94 18.99 -0.62
CA LYS A 234 -16.19 19.41 -1.30
C LYS A 234 -17.36 19.53 -0.33
N ALA A 235 -17.48 18.64 0.64
CA ALA A 235 -18.54 18.71 1.66
C ALA A 235 -18.40 19.96 2.54
N THR A 236 -17.17 20.37 2.85
CA THR A 236 -16.91 21.54 3.73
C THR A 236 -16.88 22.88 3.00
N LYS A 237 -16.38 22.90 1.76
CA LYS A 237 -16.14 24.14 0.97
C LYS A 237 -17.11 24.35 -0.18
N GLY A 238 -17.94 23.37 -0.53
CA GLY A 238 -18.91 23.44 -1.62
C GLY A 238 -18.31 23.42 -3.03
N LYS A 239 -16.98 23.31 -3.17
CA LYS A 239 -16.23 23.37 -4.43
C LYS A 239 -15.21 22.23 -4.54
N GLY A 240 -14.77 21.93 -5.76
CA GLY A 240 -13.71 20.97 -6.03
C GLY A 240 -12.30 21.48 -5.68
N ILE A 241 -11.35 20.56 -5.65
CA ILE A 241 -9.92 20.81 -5.39
C ILE A 241 -9.05 20.04 -6.38
N TYR A 242 -7.84 20.55 -6.65
CA TYR A 242 -6.78 19.84 -7.36
C TYR A 242 -5.85 19.19 -6.36
N LEU A 243 -5.59 17.90 -6.54
CA LEU A 243 -4.65 17.11 -5.75
C LEU A 243 -3.72 16.34 -6.70
N GLU A 244 -2.42 16.54 -6.50
CA GLU A 244 -1.38 15.84 -7.24
C GLU A 244 -0.86 14.67 -6.40
N VAL A 245 -0.75 13.49 -7.01
CA VAL A 245 -0.23 12.26 -6.40
C VAL A 245 0.96 11.79 -7.21
N ALA A 246 2.16 11.99 -6.68
CA ALA A 246 3.40 11.59 -7.33
C ALA A 246 3.80 10.16 -6.93
N LEU A 247 4.09 9.32 -7.92
CA LEU A 247 4.54 7.93 -7.70
C LEU A 247 5.91 7.88 -7.00
N SER A 248 6.79 8.84 -7.28
CA SER A 248 8.06 9.00 -6.57
C SER A 248 7.87 9.28 -5.07
N ASN A 249 6.83 10.06 -4.71
CA ASN A 249 6.48 10.30 -3.30
C ASN A 249 5.94 9.02 -2.63
N ALA A 250 5.20 8.19 -3.38
CA ALA A 250 4.75 6.89 -2.88
C ALA A 250 5.95 5.95 -2.63
N ALA A 251 6.91 5.89 -3.56
CA ALA A 251 8.17 5.16 -3.35
C ALA A 251 8.94 5.69 -2.14
N HIS A 252 9.04 7.02 -2.00
CA HIS A 252 9.68 7.65 -0.84
C HIS A 252 9.01 7.23 0.48
N TRP A 253 7.68 7.30 0.56
CA TRP A 253 6.93 6.91 1.75
C TRP A 253 7.17 5.45 2.13
N LEU A 254 7.10 4.54 1.15
CA LEU A 254 7.40 3.12 1.35
C LEU A 254 8.86 2.86 1.72
N GLY A 255 9.77 3.73 1.27
CA GLY A 255 11.20 3.70 1.55
C GLY A 255 11.61 4.24 2.93
N LEU A 256 10.71 4.88 3.69
CA LEU A 256 11.04 5.46 5.00
C LEU A 256 11.72 4.47 5.97
N PRO A 257 11.27 3.21 6.13
CA PRO A 257 11.96 2.25 6.99
C PRO A 257 13.41 2.00 6.55
N ARG A 258 13.66 2.01 5.23
CA ARG A 258 15.00 1.90 4.66
C ARG A 258 15.85 3.14 4.94
N ALA A 259 15.29 4.32 4.73
CA ALA A 259 15.93 5.61 5.01
C ALA A 259 16.28 5.77 6.50
N TRP A 260 15.41 5.29 7.39
CA TRP A 260 15.66 5.25 8.84
C TRP A 260 16.67 4.17 9.26
N GLY A 261 17.15 3.35 8.33
CA GLY A 261 18.11 2.28 8.59
C GLY A 261 17.52 0.99 9.15
N LEU A 262 16.19 0.91 9.36
CA LEU A 262 15.53 -0.26 9.96
C LEU A 262 15.71 -1.54 9.13
N THR A 263 15.69 -1.42 7.80
CA THR A 263 15.80 -2.55 6.87
C THR A 263 17.17 -2.65 6.18
N LYS A 264 18.17 -1.87 6.63
CA LYS A 264 19.54 -1.99 6.14
C LYS A 264 20.18 -3.29 6.62
N PRO A 265 21.11 -3.88 5.87
CA PRO A 265 21.84 -5.08 6.30
C PRO A 265 22.41 -4.92 7.72
N GLY A 266 22.21 -5.92 8.58
CA GLY A 266 22.66 -5.89 9.98
C GLY A 266 21.72 -5.23 10.97
N ALA A 267 20.73 -4.43 10.52
CA ALA A 267 19.67 -3.94 11.38
C ALA A 267 18.71 -5.08 11.78
N ALA A 268 17.96 -4.91 12.86
CA ALA A 268 17.08 -5.96 13.39
C ALA A 268 16.15 -6.56 12.33
N VAL A 269 15.38 -5.72 11.63
CA VAL A 269 14.48 -6.17 10.53
C VAL A 269 15.17 -6.13 9.16
N GLY A 270 16.47 -5.91 9.13
CA GLY A 270 17.36 -6.05 7.97
C GLY A 270 18.15 -7.37 7.98
N GLY A 271 17.72 -8.35 8.77
CA GLY A 271 18.34 -9.66 8.90
C GLY A 271 19.43 -9.77 9.97
N GLY A 272 19.67 -8.72 10.76
CA GLY A 272 20.62 -8.75 11.89
C GLY A 272 20.09 -9.53 13.09
N HIS A 273 18.76 -9.59 13.30
CA HIS A 273 18.13 -10.38 14.35
C HIS A 273 17.79 -11.78 13.84
N ALA A 274 18.29 -12.83 14.49
CA ALA A 274 18.09 -14.22 14.08
C ALA A 274 16.60 -14.64 14.00
N GLY A 275 15.74 -14.02 14.78
CA GLY A 275 14.28 -14.22 14.75
C GLY A 275 13.57 -13.45 13.65
N TYR A 276 14.26 -12.66 12.79
CA TYR A 276 13.65 -11.93 11.69
C TYR A 276 14.43 -12.14 10.39
N ARG A 277 14.19 -13.30 9.78
CA ARG A 277 14.91 -13.72 8.55
C ARG A 277 14.09 -14.73 7.75
N VAL A 278 14.57 -14.97 6.53
CA VAL A 278 14.16 -16.10 5.72
C VAL A 278 15.27 -17.15 5.78
N TYR A 279 14.93 -18.38 6.18
CA TYR A 279 15.83 -19.52 6.26
C TYR A 279 15.44 -20.60 5.26
N ALA A 280 16.41 -21.38 4.82
CA ALA A 280 16.14 -22.63 4.11
C ALA A 280 15.60 -23.70 5.10
N CYS A 281 14.73 -24.60 4.63
CA CYS A 281 14.32 -25.81 5.32
C CYS A 281 14.40 -27.00 4.36
N LYS A 282 14.11 -28.22 4.83
CA LYS A 282 14.31 -29.45 4.01
C LYS A 282 13.62 -29.42 2.65
N ASP A 283 12.45 -28.81 2.57
CA ASP A 283 11.57 -28.88 1.40
C ASP A 283 11.04 -27.49 0.99
N GLY A 284 11.84 -26.43 1.24
CA GLY A 284 11.49 -25.08 0.90
C GLY A 284 12.20 -24.03 1.76
N ARG A 285 11.48 -22.98 2.13
CA ARG A 285 11.98 -21.86 2.93
C ARG A 285 10.98 -21.54 4.04
N VAL A 286 11.44 -20.83 5.07
CA VAL A 286 10.60 -20.32 6.16
C VAL A 286 10.94 -18.85 6.44
N ALA A 287 9.92 -18.00 6.41
CA ALA A 287 10.02 -16.62 6.89
C ALA A 287 9.64 -16.60 8.37
N VAL A 288 10.50 -16.03 9.20
CA VAL A 288 10.34 -15.92 10.66
C VAL A 288 10.31 -14.47 11.06
N ALA A 289 9.39 -14.11 11.96
CA ALA A 289 9.22 -12.75 12.48
C ALA A 289 9.10 -12.73 14.02
N ALA A 290 9.95 -13.50 14.70
CA ALA A 290 10.01 -13.63 16.16
C ALA A 290 10.90 -12.55 16.78
N LEU A 291 10.47 -11.27 16.68
CA LEU A 291 11.20 -10.11 17.20
C LEU A 291 10.96 -9.87 18.69
N GLU A 292 9.71 -10.04 19.15
CA GLU A 292 9.34 -9.83 20.53
C GLU A 292 10.02 -10.86 21.43
N THR A 293 10.44 -10.44 22.62
CA THR A 293 11.21 -11.24 23.57
C THR A 293 10.61 -12.64 23.80
N HIS A 294 9.29 -12.75 23.94
CA HIS A 294 8.63 -14.02 24.19
C HIS A 294 8.61 -14.94 22.96
N PHE A 295 8.49 -14.41 21.74
CA PHE A 295 8.57 -15.19 20.51
C PHE A 295 10.01 -15.64 20.23
N ALA A 296 10.99 -14.74 20.45
CA ALA A 296 12.40 -15.07 20.34
C ALA A 296 12.81 -16.17 21.32
N ALA A 297 12.34 -16.12 22.59
CA ALA A 297 12.57 -17.15 23.58
C ALA A 297 12.01 -18.51 23.16
N ARG A 298 10.77 -18.56 22.64
CA ARG A 298 10.13 -19.79 22.15
C ARG A 298 10.86 -20.37 20.93
N LEU A 299 11.35 -19.50 20.03
CA LEU A 299 12.17 -19.94 18.91
C LEU A 299 13.49 -20.55 19.37
N CYS A 300 14.19 -19.92 20.31
CA CYS A 300 15.42 -20.47 20.91
C CYS A 300 15.17 -21.78 21.62
N GLU A 301 14.10 -21.90 22.39
CA GLU A 301 13.69 -23.15 23.04
C GLU A 301 13.45 -24.27 22.02
N ALA A 302 12.73 -23.97 20.91
CA ALA A 302 12.48 -24.93 19.86
C ALA A 302 13.79 -25.38 19.15
N ALA A 303 14.75 -24.48 19.00
CA ALA A 303 16.07 -24.76 18.43
C ALA A 303 17.09 -25.31 19.45
N SER A 304 16.68 -25.53 20.73
CA SER A 304 17.56 -25.94 21.81
C SER A 304 18.75 -24.99 22.03
N VAL A 305 18.48 -23.70 21.97
CA VAL A 305 19.45 -22.62 22.14
C VAL A 305 19.09 -21.82 23.39
N ASP A 306 20.07 -21.47 24.23
CA ASP A 306 19.90 -20.61 25.39
C ASP A 306 19.50 -19.19 24.94
N PHE A 307 18.31 -18.77 25.35
CA PHE A 307 17.83 -17.43 25.03
C PHE A 307 18.48 -16.36 25.90
N LYS A 308 19.04 -15.34 25.23
CA LYS A 308 19.48 -14.10 25.86
C LYS A 308 18.91 -12.92 25.07
N PRO A 309 18.30 -11.90 25.71
CA PRO A 309 17.63 -10.80 24.99
C PRO A 309 18.48 -10.14 23.90
N HIS A 310 19.77 -9.90 24.13
CA HIS A 310 20.69 -9.33 23.15
C HIS A 310 21.43 -10.38 22.31
N GLY A 311 21.23 -11.68 22.59
CA GLY A 311 21.90 -12.78 21.92
C GLY A 311 21.45 -13.02 20.48
N MET A 312 20.25 -12.54 20.12
CA MET A 312 19.66 -12.76 18.78
C MET A 312 20.45 -12.11 17.64
N PHE A 313 21.42 -11.25 17.94
CA PHE A 313 22.39 -10.68 16.99
C PHE A 313 23.71 -11.46 16.92
N ASN A 314 23.88 -12.48 17.75
CA ASN A 314 25.11 -13.26 17.79
C ASN A 314 25.16 -14.26 16.61
N PRO A 315 26.28 -14.31 15.85
CA PRO A 315 26.45 -15.25 14.74
C PRO A 315 26.24 -16.72 15.12
N GLN A 316 26.61 -17.13 16.35
CA GLN A 316 26.42 -18.51 16.80
C GLN A 316 24.94 -18.86 16.99
N ILE A 317 24.12 -17.90 17.45
CA ILE A 317 22.67 -18.08 17.56
C ILE A 317 22.04 -18.15 16.17
N HIS A 318 22.50 -17.30 15.23
CA HIS A 318 22.07 -17.38 13.82
C HIS A 318 22.35 -18.78 13.25
N GLN A 319 23.55 -19.29 13.40
CA GLN A 319 23.95 -20.61 12.89
C GLN A 319 23.14 -21.73 13.53
N ALA A 320 22.91 -21.70 14.83
CA ALA A 320 22.12 -22.72 15.52
C ALA A 320 20.66 -22.75 15.06
N ILE A 321 20.05 -21.58 14.90
CA ILE A 321 18.67 -21.44 14.38
C ILE A 321 18.61 -21.88 12.90
N GLU A 322 19.60 -21.54 12.09
CA GLU A 322 19.70 -21.98 10.69
C GLU A 322 19.78 -23.50 10.60
N LEU A 323 20.66 -24.15 11.37
CA LEU A 323 20.79 -25.60 11.43
C LEU A 323 19.49 -26.26 11.91
N PHE A 324 18.79 -25.68 12.87
CA PHE A 324 17.48 -26.15 13.30
C PHE A 324 16.48 -26.16 12.14
N PHE A 325 16.34 -25.04 11.39
CA PHE A 325 15.40 -24.98 10.28
C PHE A 325 15.77 -25.91 9.13
N LEU A 326 17.05 -26.04 8.80
CA LEU A 326 17.54 -26.97 7.77
C LEU A 326 17.15 -28.43 8.04
N ASN A 327 16.93 -28.78 9.30
CA ASN A 327 16.54 -30.13 9.71
C ASN A 327 15.02 -30.32 9.83
N GLN A 328 14.20 -29.32 9.52
CA GLN A 328 12.74 -29.38 9.57
C GLN A 328 12.12 -29.36 8.18
N THR A 329 10.99 -30.05 8.03
CA THR A 329 10.11 -29.87 6.85
C THR A 329 9.14 -28.71 7.08
N ARG A 330 8.59 -28.13 6.02
CA ARG A 330 7.57 -27.08 6.11
C ARG A 330 6.39 -27.51 6.98
N ARG A 331 5.90 -28.74 6.83
CA ARG A 331 4.81 -29.30 7.63
C ARG A 331 5.15 -29.35 9.13
N GLN A 332 6.38 -29.72 9.48
CA GLN A 332 6.84 -29.70 10.88
C GLN A 332 6.88 -28.27 11.42
N LEU A 333 7.34 -27.32 10.61
CA LEU A 333 7.41 -25.91 11.00
C LEU A 333 6.02 -25.26 11.16
N GLU A 334 5.05 -25.58 10.33
CA GLU A 334 3.66 -25.13 10.47
C GLU A 334 3.02 -25.67 11.76
N SER A 335 3.27 -26.94 12.06
CA SER A 335 2.83 -27.54 13.33
C SER A 335 3.52 -26.89 14.53
N LEU A 336 4.81 -26.59 14.44
CA LEU A 336 5.58 -25.90 15.47
C LEU A 336 5.05 -24.49 15.72
N ALA A 337 4.79 -23.72 14.64
CA ALA A 337 4.23 -22.37 14.69
C ALA A 337 2.96 -22.32 15.55
N THR A 338 2.04 -23.24 15.26
CA THR A 338 0.77 -23.32 15.99
C THR A 338 0.95 -23.77 17.44
N LYS A 339 1.77 -24.82 17.68
CA LYS A 339 1.95 -25.41 19.02
C LYS A 339 2.72 -24.52 19.98
N ARG A 340 3.70 -23.78 19.48
CA ARG A 340 4.61 -22.94 20.26
C ARG A 340 4.32 -21.45 20.14
N ASP A 341 3.29 -21.08 19.35
CA ASP A 341 2.94 -19.68 19.08
C ASP A 341 4.17 -18.87 18.64
N ILE A 342 4.83 -19.35 17.54
CA ILE A 342 5.98 -18.71 16.92
C ILE A 342 5.52 -18.11 15.58
N PRO A 343 5.68 -16.81 15.35
CA PRO A 343 5.30 -16.18 14.09
C PRO A 343 6.27 -16.58 12.97
N LEU A 344 5.88 -17.57 12.20
CA LEU A 344 6.59 -18.04 11.01
C LEU A 344 5.59 -18.45 9.92
N HIS A 345 6.05 -18.39 8.67
CA HIS A 345 5.31 -18.86 7.50
C HIS A 345 6.23 -19.61 6.54
N THR A 346 5.78 -20.77 6.07
CA THR A 346 6.57 -21.59 5.15
C THR A 346 6.30 -21.21 3.69
N LEU A 347 7.33 -21.35 2.86
CA LEU A 347 7.32 -20.98 1.45
C LEU A 347 7.84 -22.17 0.61
N LEU A 348 7.26 -22.37 -0.57
CA LEU A 348 7.86 -23.20 -1.61
C LEU A 348 9.16 -22.56 -2.13
N ASN A 349 10.02 -23.35 -2.79
CA ASN A 349 11.21 -22.84 -3.48
C ASN A 349 10.82 -22.00 -4.71
#